data_1e6123ca6efc8073580cda4140c0e25f
#
_entry.id   1e6123ca6efc8073580cda4140c0e25f
#
_cell.length_a   1.000
_cell.length_b   1.000
_cell.length_c   1.000
_cell.angle_alpha   90.00
_cell.angle_beta   90.00
_cell.angle_gamma   90.00
#
_symmetry.space_group_name_H-M   'P 1'
#
loop_
_entity.id
_entity.type
_entity.pdbx_description
1 polymer ?
#
loop_
_entity_poly.entity_id
_entity_poly.type
_entity_poly.pdbx_seq_one_letter_code
_entity_poly.pdbx_strand_id
1 'polypeptide(L)'
;MSSSLELSKRLRALTDEQLSELASTRLTNSTSIKDYFDLADALLTEDSILSAVRRLPLEQLLQLRELASTGKTTAGAQLTSALEHSLLGPEAQLALYPEVSAVLLSATEKLSPAKADKPSKVVKGSELRDAAALETALSAITSLDELARSIESHHVKELARGGLSAQDSQRLAPLMPSAEITPTALLALGKLSGILAKNSGWWMATEKLDDWLHLPLAERWLAVTTAWSASLGTDLHAILSTESNWGPELHAWLEVHYPLGHDWLDGDLRDRLSDAELLGLSSAGSVTAVGRSVLAGDWKAVNAAIAAVVPPFAEHVFVQHDFTVVAPGPLTPTDDVFMRQLCVVESRGLATTFRITAQGTNHLLAQGTTAAQILEHLTSLAATDIPQAVSYFITDLGERFGTIRVREVSGHTVVKASDLLVLRTINADHALNSLGLRPVSEDSLQTAISAGIVLNALLDAKYPAQLEDANGTIIAAPVHRRSIELQPEPVSPHVALVQRLRGSREAATTDDATWIARQLDVAVREKSILIVTVSMPDGEREFTIEPKGFSNGRLRCLDRTTEVERTLPASHITAVRPG
;
A
#
# COMPACT_ATOMS: atom_id res chain seq x y z
N MET A 1 -33.01 17.62 20.39
CA MET A 1 -32.27 16.37 20.67
C MET A 1 -30.79 16.70 20.70
N SER A 2 -30.03 16.06 21.55
CA SER A 2 -28.57 16.17 21.49
C SER A 2 -28.04 15.43 20.27
N SER A 3 -27.42 16.15 19.34
CA SER A 3 -26.79 15.59 18.14
C SER A 3 -25.78 14.50 18.50
N SER A 4 -24.97 14.73 19.53
CA SER A 4 -23.96 13.77 20.02
C SER A 4 -24.57 12.47 20.52
N LEU A 5 -25.70 12.52 21.23
CA LEU A 5 -26.36 11.33 21.76
C LEU A 5 -26.91 10.43 20.66
N GLU A 6 -27.54 11.02 19.66
CA GLU A 6 -28.08 10.28 18.52
C GLU A 6 -26.97 9.72 17.65
N LEU A 7 -25.95 10.54 17.35
CA LEU A 7 -24.82 10.15 16.53
C LEU A 7 -24.03 9.03 17.19
N SER A 8 -23.81 9.07 18.51
CA SER A 8 -23.08 8.01 19.23
C SER A 8 -23.75 6.63 19.14
N LYS A 9 -25.08 6.58 19.12
CA LYS A 9 -25.84 5.33 18.91
C LYS A 9 -25.63 4.78 17.51
N ARG A 10 -25.68 5.64 16.47
CA ARG A 10 -25.43 5.24 15.08
C ARG A 10 -24.02 4.73 14.88
N LEU A 11 -23.03 5.43 15.42
CA LEU A 11 -21.61 5.03 15.35
C LEU A 11 -21.39 3.65 15.96
N ARG A 12 -22.07 3.30 17.04
CA ARG A 12 -21.99 1.98 17.66
C ARG A 12 -22.55 0.84 16.78
N ALA A 13 -23.46 1.15 15.86
CA ALA A 13 -24.07 0.19 14.94
C ALA A 13 -23.25 -0.04 13.67
N LEU A 14 -22.29 0.83 13.32
CA LEU A 14 -21.45 0.70 12.13
C LEU A 14 -20.50 -0.50 12.23
N THR A 15 -20.09 -1.04 11.07
CA THR A 15 -19.03 -2.06 10.99
C THR A 15 -17.66 -1.45 11.25
N ASP A 16 -16.65 -2.29 11.45
CA ASP A 16 -15.27 -1.84 11.71
C ASP A 16 -14.69 -1.12 10.48
N GLU A 17 -15.02 -1.60 9.28
CA GLU A 17 -14.63 -1.00 8.01
C GLU A 17 -15.24 0.40 7.86
N GLN A 18 -16.54 0.52 8.11
CA GLN A 18 -17.26 1.81 8.04
C GLN A 18 -16.72 2.83 9.06
N LEU A 19 -16.43 2.38 10.29
CA LEU A 19 -15.82 3.24 11.31
C LEU A 19 -14.41 3.67 10.93
N SER A 20 -13.61 2.77 10.36
CA SER A 20 -12.24 3.07 9.91
C SER A 20 -12.25 4.06 8.74
N GLU A 21 -13.12 3.86 7.76
CA GLU A 21 -13.31 4.77 6.63
C GLU A 21 -13.76 6.16 7.10
N LEU A 22 -14.77 6.22 7.95
CA LEU A 22 -15.27 7.46 8.53
C LEU A 22 -14.17 8.20 9.30
N ALA A 23 -13.41 7.49 10.13
CA ALA A 23 -12.33 8.09 10.91
C ALA A 23 -11.21 8.61 9.99
N SER A 24 -10.85 7.88 8.94
CA SER A 24 -9.82 8.28 7.99
C SER A 24 -10.19 9.51 7.17
N THR A 25 -11.47 9.68 6.87
CA THR A 25 -11.98 10.77 6.04
C THR A 25 -12.29 12.04 6.83
N ARG A 26 -12.62 11.90 8.13
CA ARG A 26 -13.16 13.01 8.92
C ARG A 26 -12.31 13.44 10.11
N LEU A 27 -11.35 12.63 10.56
CA LEU A 27 -10.57 12.92 11.76
C LEU A 27 -9.10 13.16 11.41
N THR A 28 -8.58 14.31 11.80
CA THR A 28 -7.15 14.64 11.72
C THR A 28 -6.35 14.03 12.89
N ASN A 29 -7.02 13.82 14.04
CA ASN A 29 -6.40 13.26 15.24
C ASN A 29 -7.40 12.34 15.98
N SER A 30 -6.99 11.10 16.22
CA SER A 30 -7.81 10.07 16.88
C SER A 30 -7.32 9.71 18.30
N THR A 31 -6.24 10.33 18.78
CA THR A 31 -5.58 9.92 20.05
C THR A 31 -6.40 10.31 21.30
N SER A 32 -7.17 11.38 21.24
CA SER A 32 -7.99 11.88 22.36
C SER A 32 -9.33 11.15 22.51
N ILE A 33 -9.75 10.38 21.50
CA ILE A 33 -11.06 9.71 21.46
C ILE A 33 -11.00 8.41 22.26
N LYS A 34 -11.83 8.29 23.28
CA LYS A 34 -11.88 7.14 24.20
C LYS A 34 -13.11 6.28 24.01
N ASP A 35 -14.26 6.90 23.69
CA ASP A 35 -15.54 6.24 23.54
C ASP A 35 -16.33 6.80 22.33
N TYR A 36 -17.53 6.26 22.08
CA TYR A 36 -18.39 6.69 20.98
C TYR A 36 -18.97 8.09 21.15
N PHE A 37 -19.01 8.63 22.37
CA PHE A 37 -19.44 10.02 22.59
C PHE A 37 -18.33 10.99 22.24
N ASP A 38 -17.10 10.70 22.66
CA ASP A 38 -15.94 11.49 22.25
C ASP A 38 -15.81 11.49 20.72
N LEU A 39 -16.10 10.33 20.07
CA LEU A 39 -16.11 10.24 18.61
C LEU A 39 -17.23 11.10 18.01
N ALA A 40 -18.45 11.05 18.56
CA ALA A 40 -19.56 11.86 18.09
C ALA A 40 -19.27 13.36 18.23
N ASP A 41 -18.73 13.79 19.38
CA ASP A 41 -18.32 15.18 19.61
C ASP A 41 -17.23 15.61 18.61
N ALA A 42 -16.24 14.75 18.35
CA ALA A 42 -15.19 15.02 17.35
C ALA A 42 -15.74 15.16 15.92
N LEU A 43 -16.73 14.34 15.56
CA LEU A 43 -17.37 14.40 14.24
C LEU A 43 -18.29 15.61 14.05
N LEU A 44 -18.75 16.23 15.13
CA LEU A 44 -19.56 17.45 15.11
C LEU A 44 -18.72 18.73 15.20
N THR A 45 -17.39 18.63 15.23
CA THR A 45 -16.51 19.81 15.14
C THR A 45 -16.55 20.41 13.73
N GLU A 46 -16.29 21.71 13.63
CA GLU A 46 -16.26 22.46 12.36
C GLU A 46 -15.31 21.80 11.35
N ASP A 47 -14.08 21.47 11.75
CA ASP A 47 -13.08 20.83 10.87
C ASP A 47 -13.55 19.48 10.33
N SER A 48 -14.16 18.66 11.16
CA SER A 48 -14.68 17.36 10.76
C SER A 48 -15.89 17.49 9.83
N ILE A 49 -16.79 18.42 10.10
CA ILE A 49 -17.95 18.71 9.25
C ILE A 49 -17.45 19.22 7.88
N LEU A 50 -16.50 20.15 7.85
CA LEU A 50 -15.90 20.65 6.62
C LEU A 50 -15.23 19.52 5.82
N SER A 51 -14.55 18.59 6.47
CA SER A 51 -13.95 17.43 5.80
C SER A 51 -14.99 16.55 5.08
N ALA A 52 -16.18 16.39 5.66
CA ALA A 52 -17.29 15.68 5.00
C ALA A 52 -17.90 16.51 3.87
N VAL A 53 -18.19 17.78 4.13
CA VAL A 53 -18.85 18.69 3.17
C VAL A 53 -18.00 18.93 1.93
N ARG A 54 -16.68 19.01 2.07
CA ARG A 54 -15.72 19.16 0.96
C ARG A 54 -15.72 18.00 -0.04
N ARG A 55 -16.21 16.84 0.35
CA ARG A 55 -16.31 15.64 -0.50
C ARG A 55 -17.60 15.55 -1.29
N LEU A 56 -18.56 16.46 -1.05
CA LEU A 56 -19.86 16.44 -1.70
C LEU A 56 -19.86 17.22 -3.03
N PRO A 57 -20.53 16.72 -4.05
CA PRO A 57 -20.71 17.46 -5.31
C PRO A 57 -21.59 18.70 -5.11
N LEU A 58 -21.37 19.71 -5.97
CA LEU A 58 -22.06 21.01 -5.94
C LEU A 58 -23.57 20.87 -5.85
N GLU A 59 -24.16 19.94 -6.59
CA GLU A 59 -25.61 19.73 -6.57
C GLU A 59 -26.10 19.36 -5.18
N GLN A 60 -25.43 18.42 -4.52
CA GLN A 60 -25.76 18.01 -3.16
C GLN A 60 -25.52 19.14 -2.16
N LEU A 61 -24.42 19.91 -2.31
CA LEU A 61 -24.14 21.06 -1.46
C LEU A 61 -25.26 22.11 -1.52
N LEU A 62 -25.77 22.39 -2.72
CA LEU A 62 -26.88 23.34 -2.90
C LEU A 62 -28.20 22.83 -2.30
N GLN A 63 -28.49 21.55 -2.46
CA GLN A 63 -29.66 20.88 -1.88
C GLN A 63 -29.59 20.87 -0.34
N LEU A 64 -28.40 20.57 0.22
CA LEU A 64 -28.18 20.63 1.68
C LEU A 64 -28.27 22.05 2.22
N ARG A 65 -27.80 23.05 1.48
CA ARG A 65 -27.96 24.47 1.84
C ARG A 65 -29.43 24.88 1.86
N GLU A 66 -30.23 24.44 0.89
CA GLU A 66 -31.68 24.67 0.90
C GLU A 66 -32.33 24.03 2.13
N LEU A 67 -31.98 22.78 2.44
CA LEU A 67 -32.43 22.06 3.62
C LEU A 67 -32.05 22.78 4.92
N ALA A 68 -30.79 23.24 5.03
CA ALA A 68 -30.31 24.00 6.19
C ALA A 68 -31.04 25.33 6.41
N SER A 69 -31.39 26.01 5.31
CA SER A 69 -32.02 27.34 5.38
C SER A 69 -33.54 27.32 5.57
N THR A 70 -34.23 26.34 4.97
CA THR A 70 -35.70 26.30 4.91
C THR A 70 -36.32 25.13 5.67
N GLY A 71 -35.51 24.14 6.07
CA GLY A 71 -35.97 22.88 6.65
C GLY A 71 -36.69 21.98 5.65
N LYS A 72 -36.64 22.30 4.36
CA LYS A 72 -37.30 21.55 3.26
C LYS A 72 -36.36 21.50 2.08
N THR A 73 -36.45 20.44 1.31
CA THR A 73 -35.76 20.29 0.01
C THR A 73 -36.61 19.47 -0.94
N THR A 74 -36.45 19.70 -2.22
CA THR A 74 -37.07 18.90 -3.30
C THR A 74 -36.27 17.63 -3.60
N ALA A 75 -35.12 17.43 -2.96
CA ALA A 75 -34.20 16.33 -3.22
C ALA A 75 -34.75 15.00 -2.68
N GLY A 76 -34.61 13.97 -3.49
CA GLY A 76 -35.08 12.61 -3.22
C GLY A 76 -34.04 11.70 -2.54
N ALA A 77 -34.17 10.39 -2.79
CA ALA A 77 -33.41 9.32 -2.16
C ALA A 77 -31.86 9.47 -2.18
N GLN A 78 -31.30 10.15 -3.18
CA GLN A 78 -29.85 10.38 -3.28
C GLN A 78 -29.30 11.26 -2.16
N LEU A 79 -30.04 12.31 -1.79
CA LEU A 79 -29.61 13.20 -0.68
C LEU A 79 -29.74 12.50 0.67
N THR A 80 -30.78 11.68 0.85
CA THR A 80 -30.95 10.87 2.07
C THR A 80 -29.78 9.91 2.23
N SER A 81 -29.41 9.21 1.15
CA SER A 81 -28.25 8.29 1.15
C SER A 81 -26.94 9.03 1.45
N ALA A 82 -26.72 10.23 0.89
CA ALA A 82 -25.54 11.04 1.17
C ALA A 82 -25.48 11.49 2.65
N LEU A 83 -26.62 11.88 3.23
CA LEU A 83 -26.72 12.24 4.64
C LEU A 83 -26.49 11.05 5.56
N GLU A 84 -27.01 9.88 5.21
CA GLU A 84 -26.80 8.65 5.96
C GLU A 84 -25.36 8.19 5.93
N HIS A 85 -24.74 8.23 4.77
CA HIS A 85 -23.34 7.81 4.58
C HIS A 85 -22.36 8.77 5.28
N SER A 86 -22.60 10.08 5.17
CA SER A 86 -21.75 11.11 5.77
C SER A 86 -22.05 11.37 7.25
N LEU A 87 -23.12 10.82 7.81
CA LEU A 87 -23.59 11.07 9.18
C LEU A 87 -23.78 12.57 9.53
N LEU A 88 -24.21 13.35 8.55
CA LEU A 88 -24.44 14.80 8.72
C LEU A 88 -25.82 15.15 9.29
N GLY A 89 -26.70 14.18 9.43
CA GLY A 89 -28.06 14.36 9.94
C GLY A 89 -28.61 13.14 10.67
N PRO A 90 -29.82 13.26 11.28
CA PRO A 90 -30.50 12.18 11.98
C PRO A 90 -30.79 10.97 11.07
N GLU A 91 -30.92 9.81 11.69
CA GLU A 91 -31.26 8.57 10.97
C GLU A 91 -32.69 8.63 10.39
N ALA A 92 -32.82 8.16 9.14
CA ALA A 92 -34.10 8.09 8.42
C ALA A 92 -34.89 9.40 8.33
N GLN A 93 -34.24 10.55 8.55
CA GLN A 93 -34.87 11.87 8.44
C GLN A 93 -34.10 12.74 7.45
N LEU A 94 -34.83 13.44 6.61
CA LEU A 94 -34.25 14.46 5.74
C LEU A 94 -34.05 15.76 6.54
N ALA A 95 -33.08 15.75 7.45
CA ALA A 95 -32.74 16.84 8.34
C ALA A 95 -31.21 16.88 8.58
N LEU A 96 -30.70 18.01 9.04
CA LEU A 96 -29.29 18.20 9.41
C LEU A 96 -29.17 18.41 10.91
N TYR A 97 -28.03 17.98 11.48
CA TYR A 97 -27.70 18.43 12.84
C TYR A 97 -27.48 19.94 12.85
N PRO A 98 -27.85 20.64 13.93
CA PRO A 98 -27.72 22.11 14.04
C PRO A 98 -26.29 22.58 13.76
N GLU A 99 -25.28 21.86 14.27
CA GLU A 99 -23.87 22.15 14.09
C GLU A 99 -23.48 22.05 12.60
N VAL A 100 -24.00 21.04 11.91
CA VAL A 100 -23.78 20.84 10.47
C VAL A 100 -24.42 21.96 9.66
N SER A 101 -25.66 22.37 10.01
CA SER A 101 -26.36 23.46 9.32
C SER A 101 -25.58 24.76 9.36
N ALA A 102 -25.02 25.12 10.53
CA ALA A 102 -24.24 26.34 10.70
C ALA A 102 -22.98 26.36 9.83
N VAL A 103 -22.19 25.28 9.88
CA VAL A 103 -20.95 25.14 9.08
C VAL A 103 -21.25 25.12 7.59
N LEU A 104 -22.26 24.37 7.17
CA LEU A 104 -22.66 24.24 5.78
C LEU A 104 -23.09 25.58 5.18
N LEU A 105 -23.93 26.37 5.88
CA LEU A 105 -24.36 27.68 5.41
C LEU A 105 -23.18 28.62 5.20
N SER A 106 -22.24 28.63 6.13
CA SER A 106 -21.02 29.43 6.02
C SER A 106 -20.15 28.97 4.83
N ALA A 107 -19.89 27.67 4.72
CA ALA A 107 -19.03 27.11 3.65
C ALA A 107 -19.61 27.27 2.24
N THR A 108 -20.94 27.30 2.12
CA THR A 108 -21.63 27.35 0.82
C THR A 108 -22.17 28.73 0.45
N GLU A 109 -21.92 29.76 1.24
CA GLU A 109 -22.46 31.12 1.05
C GLU A 109 -22.24 31.67 -0.36
N LYS A 110 -21.03 31.45 -0.91
CA LYS A 110 -20.60 31.99 -2.20
C LYS A 110 -20.89 31.04 -3.38
N LEU A 111 -21.38 29.84 -3.11
CA LEU A 111 -21.66 28.87 -4.17
C LEU A 111 -22.92 29.26 -4.93
N SER A 112 -22.86 29.18 -6.25
CA SER A 112 -24.00 29.39 -7.16
C SER A 112 -24.20 28.12 -8.02
N PRO A 113 -25.44 27.88 -8.49
CA PRO A 113 -25.69 26.78 -9.42
C PRO A 113 -24.75 26.91 -10.64
N ALA A 114 -23.99 25.87 -10.92
CA ALA A 114 -23.21 25.80 -12.15
C ALA A 114 -24.19 25.68 -13.33
N LYS A 115 -23.83 26.31 -14.46
CA LYS A 115 -24.50 25.97 -15.72
C LYS A 115 -24.17 24.49 -15.98
N ALA A 116 -25.20 23.69 -16.27
CA ALA A 116 -25.00 22.30 -16.64
C ALA A 116 -24.06 22.24 -17.85
N ASP A 117 -22.80 21.94 -17.59
CA ASP A 117 -21.87 21.67 -18.67
C ASP A 117 -22.28 20.33 -19.30
N LYS A 118 -22.23 20.33 -20.64
CA LYS A 118 -22.43 19.08 -21.37
C LYS A 118 -21.33 18.12 -20.92
N PRO A 119 -21.66 16.85 -20.62
CA PRO A 119 -20.65 15.87 -20.30
C PRO A 119 -19.56 15.90 -21.38
N SER A 120 -18.30 15.85 -20.95
CA SER A 120 -17.15 15.84 -21.83
C SER A 120 -17.39 14.80 -22.93
N LYS A 121 -17.15 15.19 -24.19
CA LYS A 121 -17.37 14.28 -25.32
C LYS A 121 -16.51 13.04 -25.06
N VAL A 122 -17.15 11.88 -24.95
CA VAL A 122 -16.46 10.60 -24.88
C VAL A 122 -15.53 10.50 -26.07
N VAL A 123 -14.23 10.60 -25.83
CA VAL A 123 -13.24 10.32 -26.86
C VAL A 123 -13.39 8.85 -27.19
N LYS A 124 -13.84 8.55 -28.42
CA LYS A 124 -13.95 7.16 -28.87
C LYS A 124 -12.57 6.52 -28.76
N GLY A 125 -12.44 5.50 -27.91
CA GLY A 125 -11.24 4.70 -27.80
C GLY A 125 -10.86 4.15 -29.16
N SER A 126 -9.57 4.12 -29.45
CA SER A 126 -9.03 3.39 -30.59
C SER A 126 -8.40 2.13 -30.05
N GLU A 127 -8.78 0.96 -30.57
CA GLU A 127 -8.15 -0.33 -30.19
C GLU A 127 -6.62 -0.26 -30.27
N LEU A 128 -6.10 0.42 -31.30
CA LEU A 128 -4.66 0.62 -31.48
C LEU A 128 -4.04 1.44 -30.34
N ARG A 129 -4.72 2.49 -29.88
CA ARG A 129 -4.25 3.31 -28.76
C ARG A 129 -4.29 2.52 -27.45
N ASP A 130 -5.34 1.76 -27.24
CA ASP A 130 -5.52 0.96 -26.04
C ASP A 130 -4.47 -0.18 -25.97
N ALA A 131 -4.15 -0.81 -27.12
CA ALA A 131 -3.07 -1.78 -27.21
C ALA A 131 -1.69 -1.13 -26.93
N ALA A 132 -1.39 0.01 -27.52
CA ALA A 132 -0.15 0.73 -27.29
C ALA A 132 0.01 1.16 -25.81
N ALA A 133 -1.09 1.53 -25.15
CA ALA A 133 -1.08 1.85 -23.72
C ALA A 133 -0.70 0.64 -22.87
N LEU A 134 -1.21 -0.56 -23.21
CA LEU A 134 -0.84 -1.80 -22.51
C LEU A 134 0.61 -2.21 -22.78
N GLU A 135 1.12 -2.03 -24.00
CA GLU A 135 2.54 -2.28 -24.30
C GLU A 135 3.45 -1.36 -23.46
N THR A 136 3.08 -0.08 -23.33
CA THR A 136 3.78 0.86 -22.45
C THR A 136 3.71 0.42 -20.99
N ALA A 137 2.56 -0.08 -20.55
CA ALA A 137 2.38 -0.61 -19.20
C ALA A 137 3.26 -1.84 -18.92
N LEU A 138 3.34 -2.79 -19.85
CA LEU A 138 4.25 -3.94 -19.73
C LEU A 138 5.71 -3.49 -19.66
N SER A 139 6.08 -2.46 -20.42
CA SER A 139 7.42 -1.86 -20.37
C SER A 139 7.67 -1.21 -18.99
N ALA A 140 6.68 -0.54 -18.41
CA ALA A 140 6.78 0.04 -17.06
C ALA A 140 6.96 -1.06 -15.98
N ILE A 141 6.22 -2.16 -16.06
CA ILE A 141 6.38 -3.29 -15.12
C ILE A 141 7.76 -3.93 -15.26
N THR A 142 8.24 -4.14 -16.49
CA THR A 142 9.60 -4.65 -16.71
C THR A 142 10.66 -3.71 -16.13
N SER A 143 10.47 -2.41 -16.26
CA SER A 143 11.37 -1.41 -15.67
C SER A 143 11.28 -1.37 -14.14
N LEU A 144 10.10 -1.64 -13.58
CA LEU A 144 9.91 -1.79 -12.14
C LEU A 144 10.68 -2.99 -11.59
N ASP A 145 10.69 -4.12 -12.32
CA ASP A 145 11.48 -5.29 -11.93
C ASP A 145 12.98 -4.98 -11.87
N GLU A 146 13.49 -4.28 -12.89
CA GLU A 146 14.89 -3.88 -12.94
C GLU A 146 15.24 -2.87 -11.85
N LEU A 147 14.35 -1.90 -11.59
CA LEU A 147 14.50 -0.94 -10.49
C LEU A 147 14.54 -1.66 -9.14
N ALA A 148 13.61 -2.60 -8.90
CA ALA A 148 13.54 -3.34 -7.64
C ALA A 148 14.80 -4.19 -7.40
N ARG A 149 15.31 -4.88 -8.41
CA ARG A 149 16.60 -5.62 -8.36
C ARG A 149 17.79 -4.68 -8.11
N SER A 150 17.79 -3.50 -8.74
CA SER A 150 18.84 -2.49 -8.50
C SER A 150 18.81 -1.96 -7.08
N ILE A 151 17.62 -1.78 -6.50
CA ILE A 151 17.44 -1.32 -5.11
C ILE A 151 17.80 -2.42 -4.12
N GLU A 152 17.49 -3.69 -4.41
CA GLU A 152 17.92 -4.83 -3.60
C GLU A 152 19.45 -4.88 -3.48
N SER A 153 20.16 -4.61 -4.57
CA SER A 153 21.63 -4.56 -4.58
C SER A 153 22.18 -3.30 -3.92
N HIS A 154 21.56 -2.14 -4.15
CA HIS A 154 22.02 -0.83 -3.67
C HIS A 154 20.82 0.03 -3.28
N HIS A 155 20.57 0.17 -2.00
CA HIS A 155 19.50 0.99 -1.47
C HIS A 155 19.58 2.43 -1.99
N VAL A 156 18.41 3.07 -2.14
CA VAL A 156 18.28 4.42 -2.68
C VAL A 156 17.74 5.35 -1.61
N LYS A 157 18.41 6.50 -1.42
CA LYS A 157 17.97 7.49 -0.44
C LYS A 157 17.03 8.51 -1.06
N GLU A 158 15.91 8.73 -0.42
CA GLU A 158 15.03 9.83 -0.76
C GLU A 158 15.50 11.13 -0.10
N LEU A 159 15.44 12.21 -0.85
CA LEU A 159 15.80 13.54 -0.35
C LEU A 159 14.68 14.09 0.55
N ALA A 160 15.04 14.97 1.50
CA ALA A 160 14.08 15.56 2.43
C ALA A 160 12.94 16.36 1.74
N ARG A 161 13.18 16.86 0.52
CA ARG A 161 12.18 17.57 -0.30
C ARG A 161 11.45 16.66 -1.29
N GLY A 162 11.60 15.34 -1.16
CA GLY A 162 11.15 14.36 -2.13
C GLY A 162 12.14 14.16 -3.28
N GLY A 163 11.94 13.07 -4.04
CA GLY A 163 12.79 12.71 -5.16
C GLY A 163 14.11 12.04 -4.77
N LEU A 164 14.94 11.75 -5.76
CA LEU A 164 16.18 11.01 -5.63
C LEU A 164 17.40 11.92 -5.73
N SER A 165 18.55 11.47 -5.23
CA SER A 165 19.82 12.15 -5.46
C SER A 165 20.19 12.16 -6.94
N ALA A 166 20.97 13.15 -7.39
CA ALA A 166 21.46 13.20 -8.78
C ALA A 166 22.25 11.93 -9.15
N GLN A 167 23.02 11.39 -8.21
CA GLN A 167 23.80 10.16 -8.40
C GLN A 167 22.88 8.95 -8.60
N ASP A 168 21.85 8.77 -7.75
CA ASP A 168 20.90 7.68 -7.89
C ASP A 168 20.06 7.83 -9.15
N SER A 169 19.62 9.05 -9.47
CA SER A 169 18.88 9.32 -10.71
C SER A 169 19.70 8.94 -11.95
N GLN A 170 21.00 9.30 -11.97
CA GLN A 170 21.89 8.94 -13.07
C GLN A 170 22.16 7.43 -13.15
N ARG A 171 22.29 6.76 -12.00
CA ARG A 171 22.46 5.30 -11.94
C ARG A 171 21.23 4.54 -12.44
N LEU A 172 20.04 5.02 -12.13
CA LEU A 172 18.78 4.39 -12.47
C LEU A 172 18.27 4.77 -13.88
N ALA A 173 18.70 5.89 -14.44
CA ALA A 173 18.27 6.35 -15.77
C ALA A 173 18.39 5.30 -16.90
N PRO A 174 19.47 4.48 -16.99
CA PRO A 174 19.58 3.44 -18.02
C PRO A 174 18.53 2.33 -17.90
N LEU A 175 17.81 2.23 -16.77
CA LEU A 175 16.74 1.26 -16.58
C LEU A 175 15.41 1.74 -17.15
N MET A 176 15.32 3.02 -17.54
CA MET A 176 14.10 3.65 -18.05
C MET A 176 14.07 3.57 -19.58
N PRO A 177 13.06 2.93 -20.19
CA PRO A 177 12.98 2.77 -21.64
C PRO A 177 12.55 4.06 -22.34
N SER A 178 11.87 4.98 -21.64
CA SER A 178 11.40 6.25 -22.15
C SER A 178 11.45 7.34 -21.09
N ALA A 179 11.36 8.61 -21.53
CA ALA A 179 11.33 9.76 -20.62
C ALA A 179 10.04 9.84 -19.77
N GLU A 180 8.99 9.17 -20.19
CA GLU A 180 7.69 9.13 -19.51
C GLU A 180 7.72 8.22 -18.27
N ILE A 181 8.56 7.17 -18.29
CA ILE A 181 8.73 6.25 -17.17
C ILE A 181 9.88 6.75 -16.31
N THR A 182 9.55 7.38 -15.19
CA THR A 182 10.55 7.93 -14.26
C THR A 182 10.82 7.00 -13.09
N PRO A 183 12.04 7.03 -12.51
CA PRO A 183 12.34 6.25 -11.30
C PRO A 183 11.36 6.54 -10.15
N THR A 184 10.95 7.79 -9.96
CA THR A 184 10.03 8.19 -8.89
C THR A 184 8.65 7.57 -9.07
N ALA A 185 8.14 7.53 -10.30
CA ALA A 185 6.86 6.91 -10.61
C ALA A 185 6.90 5.38 -10.40
N LEU A 186 8.00 4.73 -10.81
CA LEU A 186 8.19 3.30 -10.55
C LEU A 186 8.34 2.97 -9.05
N LEU A 187 8.96 3.86 -8.26
CA LEU A 187 9.01 3.71 -6.79
C LEU A 187 7.59 3.74 -6.19
N ALA A 188 6.70 4.61 -6.71
CA ALA A 188 5.31 4.66 -6.28
C ALA A 188 4.58 3.35 -6.61
N LEU A 189 4.72 2.82 -7.83
CA LEU A 189 4.17 1.51 -8.22
C LEU A 189 4.75 0.35 -7.39
N GLY A 190 6.05 0.38 -7.11
CA GLY A 190 6.73 -0.62 -6.27
C GLY A 190 6.24 -0.60 -4.83
N LYS A 191 5.95 0.58 -4.27
CA LYS A 191 5.30 0.72 -2.97
C LYS A 191 3.87 0.21 -3.01
N LEU A 192 3.13 0.56 -4.04
CA LEU A 192 1.74 0.15 -4.21
C LEU A 192 1.59 -1.38 -4.28
N SER A 193 2.49 -2.07 -5.00
CA SER A 193 2.54 -3.53 -5.08
C SER A 193 3.15 -4.19 -3.83
N GLY A 194 3.78 -3.41 -2.96
CA GLY A 194 4.43 -3.90 -1.74
C GLY A 194 5.80 -4.56 -1.96
N ILE A 195 6.38 -4.53 -3.19
CA ILE A 195 7.72 -5.07 -3.45
C ILE A 195 8.84 -4.11 -3.04
N LEU A 196 8.51 -2.83 -2.90
CA LEU A 196 9.40 -1.80 -2.37
C LEU A 196 8.77 -1.14 -1.15
N ALA A 197 9.58 -0.81 -0.17
CA ALA A 197 9.15 -0.07 1.00
C ALA A 197 10.18 1.00 1.37
N LYS A 198 9.70 2.03 2.07
CA LYS A 198 10.54 3.12 2.57
C LYS A 198 10.77 2.93 4.07
N ASN A 199 12.03 2.83 4.46
CA ASN A 199 12.42 2.75 5.87
C ASN A 199 13.47 3.82 6.16
N SER A 200 13.18 4.71 7.14
CA SER A 200 14.09 5.78 7.58
C SER A 200 14.65 6.63 6.43
N GLY A 201 13.84 6.89 5.41
CA GLY A 201 14.22 7.68 4.23
C GLY A 201 14.97 6.90 3.15
N TRP A 202 15.11 5.58 3.29
CA TRP A 202 15.72 4.71 2.29
C TRP A 202 14.67 3.84 1.62
N TRP A 203 14.73 3.75 0.31
CA TRP A 203 13.98 2.78 -0.47
C TRP A 203 14.72 1.44 -0.47
N MET A 204 14.01 0.39 -0.15
CA MET A 204 14.52 -0.96 0.02
C MET A 204 13.55 -1.96 -0.63
N ALA A 205 14.09 -3.06 -1.14
CA ALA A 205 13.28 -4.20 -1.56
C ALA A 205 12.67 -4.88 -0.33
N THR A 206 11.48 -5.45 -0.50
CA THR A 206 10.81 -6.24 0.53
C THR A 206 10.99 -7.74 0.24
N GLU A 207 10.66 -8.57 1.21
CA GLU A 207 10.63 -10.03 1.04
C GLU A 207 9.71 -10.51 -0.09
N LYS A 208 8.67 -9.73 -0.42
CA LYS A 208 7.73 -10.04 -1.52
C LYS A 208 8.38 -9.97 -2.91
N LEU A 209 9.55 -9.36 -3.04
CA LEU A 209 10.21 -9.23 -4.33
C LEU A 209 10.54 -10.61 -4.93
N ASP A 210 10.87 -11.59 -4.11
CA ASP A 210 11.19 -12.95 -4.60
C ASP A 210 9.98 -13.60 -5.25
N ASP A 211 8.88 -13.67 -4.54
CA ASP A 211 7.62 -14.22 -5.06
C ASP A 211 7.19 -13.47 -6.33
N TRP A 212 7.29 -12.13 -6.30
CA TRP A 212 7.02 -11.27 -7.45
C TRP A 212 7.83 -11.66 -8.69
N LEU A 213 9.13 -11.89 -8.54
CA LEU A 213 10.02 -12.23 -9.66
C LEU A 213 9.74 -13.62 -10.26
N HIS A 214 9.02 -14.47 -9.54
CA HIS A 214 8.54 -15.77 -10.02
C HIS A 214 7.15 -15.72 -10.68
N LEU A 215 6.47 -14.55 -10.68
CA LEU A 215 5.21 -14.36 -11.40
C LEU A 215 5.45 -14.09 -12.90
N PRO A 216 4.57 -14.56 -13.79
CA PRO A 216 4.51 -14.08 -15.18
C PRO A 216 4.26 -12.58 -15.27
N LEU A 217 4.74 -11.92 -16.33
CA LEU A 217 4.62 -10.47 -16.52
C LEU A 217 3.16 -9.97 -16.45
N ALA A 218 2.22 -10.73 -17.01
CA ALA A 218 0.79 -10.41 -16.92
C ALA A 218 0.28 -10.39 -15.47
N GLU A 219 0.72 -11.35 -14.66
CA GLU A 219 0.32 -11.45 -13.26
C GLU A 219 0.94 -10.33 -12.40
N ARG A 220 2.19 -9.93 -12.69
CA ARG A 220 2.82 -8.75 -12.08
C ARG A 220 2.02 -7.49 -12.37
N TRP A 221 1.67 -7.26 -13.63
CA TRP A 221 0.84 -6.13 -14.03
C TRP A 221 -0.52 -6.16 -13.33
N LEU A 222 -1.17 -7.33 -13.29
CA LEU A 222 -2.47 -7.51 -12.64
C LEU A 222 -2.41 -7.22 -11.14
N ALA A 223 -1.35 -7.63 -10.46
CA ALA A 223 -1.15 -7.37 -9.03
C ALA A 223 -1.07 -5.86 -8.73
N VAL A 224 -0.28 -5.09 -9.52
CA VAL A 224 -0.20 -3.63 -9.36
C VAL A 224 -1.53 -2.97 -9.70
N THR A 225 -2.19 -3.40 -10.77
CA THR A 225 -3.48 -2.84 -11.21
C THR A 225 -4.58 -3.09 -10.16
N THR A 226 -4.59 -4.26 -9.55
CA THR A 226 -5.52 -4.58 -8.45
C THR A 226 -5.24 -3.71 -7.23
N ALA A 227 -3.98 -3.52 -6.86
CA ALA A 227 -3.59 -2.65 -5.76
C ALA A 227 -3.95 -1.18 -6.05
N TRP A 228 -3.78 -0.73 -7.30
CA TRP A 228 -4.20 0.60 -7.73
C TRP A 228 -5.71 0.78 -7.56
N SER A 229 -6.52 -0.15 -8.07
CA SER A 229 -7.98 -0.10 -7.96
C SER A 229 -8.42 -0.06 -6.48
N ALA A 230 -7.84 -0.90 -5.63
CA ALA A 230 -8.13 -0.91 -4.20
C ALA A 230 -7.73 0.38 -3.47
N SER A 231 -6.75 1.13 -4.01
CA SER A 231 -6.25 2.37 -3.40
C SER A 231 -7.09 3.61 -3.71
N LEU A 232 -8.07 3.53 -4.63
CA LEU A 232 -8.85 4.69 -5.06
C LEU A 232 -9.76 5.26 -3.97
N GLY A 233 -10.24 4.42 -3.04
CA GLY A 233 -11.32 4.81 -2.14
C GLY A 233 -12.65 5.06 -2.88
N THR A 234 -13.72 5.18 -2.13
CA THR A 234 -15.09 5.25 -2.67
C THR A 234 -15.31 6.49 -3.55
N ASP A 235 -14.81 7.64 -3.10
CA ASP A 235 -15.04 8.93 -3.77
C ASP A 235 -14.31 9.02 -5.12
N LEU A 236 -13.00 8.72 -5.15
CA LEU A 236 -12.22 8.76 -6.38
C LEU A 236 -12.69 7.71 -7.38
N HIS A 237 -13.06 6.52 -6.89
CA HIS A 237 -13.62 5.47 -7.74
C HIS A 237 -14.91 5.94 -8.43
N ALA A 238 -15.83 6.60 -7.70
CA ALA A 238 -17.06 7.13 -8.25
C ALA A 238 -16.80 8.22 -9.31
N ILE A 239 -15.88 9.15 -9.03
CA ILE A 239 -15.47 10.22 -9.96
C ILE A 239 -14.91 9.62 -11.25
N LEU A 240 -13.90 8.75 -11.15
CA LEU A 240 -13.22 8.16 -12.30
C LEU A 240 -14.13 7.23 -13.11
N SER A 241 -15.12 6.60 -12.48
CA SER A 241 -16.13 5.77 -13.17
C SER A 241 -17.12 6.60 -13.96
N THR A 242 -17.39 7.84 -13.56
CA THR A 242 -18.36 8.72 -14.21
C THR A 242 -17.74 9.46 -15.40
N GLU A 243 -16.47 9.90 -15.25
CA GLU A 243 -15.79 10.69 -16.26
C GLU A 243 -14.84 9.83 -17.11
N SER A 244 -14.99 9.93 -18.43
CA SER A 244 -14.13 9.21 -19.39
C SER A 244 -12.93 10.02 -19.87
N ASN A 245 -12.88 11.31 -19.60
CA ASN A 245 -11.73 12.18 -19.85
C ASN A 245 -11.01 12.46 -18.52
N TRP A 246 -9.80 11.93 -18.39
CA TRP A 246 -8.96 12.04 -17.19
C TRP A 246 -7.80 13.02 -17.38
N GLY A 247 -7.82 13.80 -18.43
CA GLY A 247 -6.85 14.85 -18.71
C GLY A 247 -7.16 16.17 -17.98
N PRO A 248 -6.60 17.29 -18.48
CA PRO A 248 -6.80 18.62 -17.88
C PRO A 248 -8.28 19.02 -17.75
N GLU A 249 -9.14 18.50 -18.62
CA GLU A 249 -10.59 18.77 -18.56
C GLU A 249 -11.25 18.16 -17.32
N LEU A 250 -10.71 17.07 -16.77
CA LEU A 250 -11.17 16.51 -15.50
C LEU A 250 -10.94 17.49 -14.35
N HIS A 251 -9.79 18.14 -14.29
CA HIS A 251 -9.53 19.15 -13.26
C HIS A 251 -10.51 20.32 -13.35
N ALA A 252 -10.72 20.85 -14.56
CA ALA A 252 -11.69 21.92 -14.75
C ALA A 252 -13.14 21.51 -14.40
N TRP A 253 -13.48 20.27 -14.71
CA TRP A 253 -14.78 19.70 -14.31
C TRP A 253 -14.90 19.55 -12.79
N LEU A 254 -13.84 19.08 -12.12
CA LEU A 254 -13.82 18.91 -10.67
C LEU A 254 -13.89 20.25 -9.93
N GLU A 255 -13.22 21.29 -10.40
CA GLU A 255 -13.33 22.66 -9.82
C GLU A 255 -14.78 23.17 -9.80
N VAL A 256 -15.55 22.82 -10.84
CA VAL A 256 -16.96 23.19 -10.93
C VAL A 256 -17.86 22.28 -10.10
N HIS A 257 -17.63 20.97 -10.16
CA HIS A 257 -18.54 20.00 -9.56
C HIS A 257 -18.22 19.68 -8.10
N TYR A 258 -16.98 19.90 -7.66
CA TYR A 258 -16.53 19.75 -6.28
C TYR A 258 -15.84 21.03 -5.77
N PRO A 259 -16.57 22.16 -5.69
CA PRO A 259 -15.98 23.49 -5.47
C PRO A 259 -15.29 23.65 -4.12
N LEU A 260 -15.52 22.75 -3.18
CA LEU A 260 -14.85 22.73 -1.88
C LEU A 260 -13.77 21.65 -1.77
N GLY A 261 -13.50 20.94 -2.88
CA GLY A 261 -12.69 19.73 -2.91
C GLY A 261 -11.18 19.93 -3.10
N HIS A 262 -10.69 21.14 -3.34
CA HIS A 262 -9.30 21.40 -3.75
C HIS A 262 -8.24 20.67 -2.92
N ASP A 263 -8.34 20.68 -1.61
CA ASP A 263 -7.29 20.19 -0.73
C ASP A 263 -7.08 18.66 -0.78
N TRP A 264 -8.16 17.88 -1.01
CA TRP A 264 -8.09 16.43 -0.99
C TRP A 264 -8.02 15.83 -2.40
N LEU A 265 -8.52 16.55 -3.42
CA LEU A 265 -8.51 16.05 -4.80
C LEU A 265 -7.15 16.19 -5.47
N ASP A 266 -6.44 17.31 -5.25
CA ASP A 266 -5.26 17.66 -6.05
C ASP A 266 -4.08 16.68 -5.88
N GLY A 267 -3.79 16.24 -4.66
CA GLY A 267 -2.68 15.33 -4.39
C GLY A 267 -3.00 13.90 -4.82
N ASP A 268 -4.05 13.33 -4.23
CA ASP A 268 -4.42 11.93 -4.42
C ASP A 268 -4.83 11.65 -5.87
N LEU A 269 -5.61 12.54 -6.49
CA LEU A 269 -6.05 12.35 -7.88
C LEU A 269 -4.88 12.39 -8.85
N ARG A 270 -3.97 13.36 -8.73
CA ARG A 270 -2.80 13.48 -9.62
C ARG A 270 -1.94 12.23 -9.60
N ASP A 271 -1.64 11.71 -8.41
CA ASP A 271 -0.84 10.51 -8.25
C ASP A 271 -1.56 9.30 -8.87
N ARG A 272 -2.86 9.14 -8.61
CA ARG A 272 -3.64 8.02 -9.17
C ARG A 272 -3.80 8.09 -10.69
N LEU A 273 -3.93 9.28 -11.27
CA LEU A 273 -3.99 9.45 -12.72
C LEU A 273 -2.63 9.16 -13.38
N SER A 274 -1.54 9.58 -12.76
CA SER A 274 -0.18 9.25 -13.22
C SER A 274 0.07 7.74 -13.17
N ASP A 275 -0.29 7.08 -12.08
CA ASP A 275 -0.21 5.62 -11.95
C ASP A 275 -1.08 4.92 -13.03
N ALA A 276 -2.30 5.41 -13.26
CA ALA A 276 -3.22 4.86 -14.26
C ALA A 276 -2.66 4.94 -15.69
N GLU A 277 -1.97 6.02 -16.03
CA GLU A 277 -1.33 6.18 -17.34
C GLU A 277 -0.17 5.19 -17.51
N LEU A 278 0.67 5.03 -16.48
CA LEU A 278 1.75 4.04 -16.48
C LEU A 278 1.23 2.59 -16.53
N LEU A 279 0.05 2.33 -15.99
CA LEU A 279 -0.60 1.02 -16.02
C LEU A 279 -1.43 0.78 -17.30
N GLY A 280 -1.50 1.75 -18.20
CA GLY A 280 -2.27 1.66 -19.45
C GLY A 280 -3.78 1.72 -19.25
N LEU A 281 -4.25 2.16 -18.06
CA LEU A 281 -5.66 2.34 -17.75
C LEU A 281 -6.21 3.62 -18.32
N SER A 282 -5.33 4.58 -18.58
CA SER A 282 -5.59 5.78 -19.39
C SER A 282 -4.47 5.99 -20.43
N SER A 283 -4.75 6.78 -21.43
CA SER A 283 -3.79 7.19 -22.45
C SER A 283 -4.15 8.56 -22.96
N ALA A 284 -3.19 9.50 -22.94
CA ALA A 284 -3.39 10.90 -23.35
C ALA A 284 -4.65 11.53 -22.71
N GLY A 285 -4.83 11.29 -21.41
CA GLY A 285 -5.95 11.82 -20.64
C GLY A 285 -7.32 11.17 -20.92
N SER A 286 -7.37 10.05 -21.63
CA SER A 286 -8.64 9.33 -21.86
C SER A 286 -8.57 7.92 -21.29
N VAL A 287 -9.63 7.49 -20.61
CA VAL A 287 -9.72 6.13 -20.09
C VAL A 287 -9.72 5.10 -21.21
N THR A 288 -8.92 4.04 -21.09
CA THR A 288 -8.87 2.93 -22.04
C THR A 288 -10.03 1.95 -21.82
N ALA A 289 -10.22 1.00 -22.74
CA ALA A 289 -11.19 -0.08 -22.54
C ALA A 289 -10.85 -0.88 -21.29
N VAL A 290 -9.57 -1.17 -21.05
CA VAL A 290 -9.10 -1.88 -19.87
C VAL A 290 -9.31 -1.07 -18.59
N GLY A 291 -9.03 0.24 -18.61
CA GLY A 291 -9.31 1.13 -17.48
C GLY A 291 -10.78 1.11 -17.07
N ARG A 292 -11.70 1.14 -18.02
CA ARG A 292 -13.14 0.99 -17.75
C ARG A 292 -13.47 -0.37 -17.14
N SER A 293 -12.87 -1.44 -17.66
CA SER A 293 -13.11 -2.79 -17.11
C SER A 293 -12.60 -2.92 -15.68
N VAL A 294 -11.45 -2.31 -15.34
CA VAL A 294 -10.90 -2.27 -13.98
C VAL A 294 -11.86 -1.55 -13.03
N LEU A 295 -12.34 -0.37 -13.40
CA LEU A 295 -13.31 0.39 -12.59
C LEU A 295 -14.65 -0.33 -12.45
N ALA A 296 -15.07 -1.08 -13.47
CA ALA A 296 -16.28 -1.90 -13.41
C ALA A 296 -16.11 -3.21 -12.61
N GLY A 297 -14.87 -3.56 -12.21
CA GLY A 297 -14.56 -4.84 -11.57
C GLY A 297 -14.64 -6.04 -12.51
N ASP A 298 -14.64 -5.83 -13.84
CA ASP A 298 -14.65 -6.91 -14.83
C ASP A 298 -13.24 -7.47 -15.06
N TRP A 299 -12.74 -8.17 -14.06
CA TRP A 299 -11.41 -8.79 -14.09
C TRP A 299 -11.26 -9.87 -15.18
N LYS A 300 -12.35 -10.42 -15.69
CA LYS A 300 -12.31 -11.36 -16.82
C LYS A 300 -11.91 -10.65 -18.10
N ALA A 301 -12.50 -9.50 -18.38
CA ALA A 301 -12.14 -8.67 -19.54
C ALA A 301 -10.72 -8.11 -19.39
N VAL A 302 -10.32 -7.69 -18.18
CA VAL A 302 -8.97 -7.23 -17.88
C VAL A 302 -7.92 -8.31 -18.17
N ASN A 303 -8.13 -9.54 -17.68
CA ASN A 303 -7.22 -10.65 -17.95
C ASN A 303 -7.12 -10.99 -19.45
N ALA A 304 -8.24 -10.97 -20.16
CA ALA A 304 -8.24 -11.23 -21.60
C ALA A 304 -7.45 -10.16 -22.38
N ALA A 305 -7.59 -8.89 -22.00
CA ALA A 305 -6.90 -7.78 -22.64
C ALA A 305 -5.38 -7.84 -22.44
N ILE A 306 -4.91 -8.09 -21.23
CA ILE A 306 -3.46 -8.19 -20.97
C ILE A 306 -2.85 -9.42 -21.64
N ALA A 307 -3.55 -10.55 -21.63
CA ALA A 307 -3.09 -11.78 -22.27
C ALA A 307 -2.92 -11.63 -23.79
N ALA A 308 -3.68 -10.76 -24.43
CA ALA A 308 -3.59 -10.49 -25.88
C ALA A 308 -2.33 -9.69 -26.27
N VAL A 309 -1.72 -8.97 -25.32
CA VAL A 309 -0.58 -8.05 -25.58
C VAL A 309 0.74 -8.65 -25.07
N VAL A 310 0.70 -9.53 -24.06
CA VAL A 310 1.91 -10.16 -23.53
C VAL A 310 2.53 -11.07 -24.58
N PRO A 311 3.82 -10.87 -24.94
CA PRO A 311 4.48 -11.73 -25.89
C PRO A 311 4.65 -13.15 -25.32
N PRO A 312 4.61 -14.18 -26.17
CA PRO A 312 4.88 -15.54 -25.74
C PRO A 312 6.31 -15.70 -25.21
N PHE A 313 6.51 -16.62 -24.31
CA PHE A 313 7.85 -16.94 -23.83
C PHE A 313 8.72 -17.47 -24.95
N ALA A 314 10.01 -17.11 -24.92
CA ALA A 314 11.00 -17.71 -25.81
C ALA A 314 11.17 -19.20 -25.49
N GLU A 315 11.04 -20.04 -26.50
CA GLU A 315 11.21 -21.48 -26.33
C GLU A 315 12.68 -21.86 -26.09
N HIS A 316 13.61 -21.06 -26.64
CA HIS A 316 15.05 -21.34 -26.59
C HIS A 316 15.87 -20.06 -26.47
N VAL A 317 17.10 -20.21 -25.97
CA VAL A 317 18.17 -19.22 -26.00
C VAL A 317 19.31 -19.66 -26.92
N PHE A 318 20.10 -18.71 -27.40
CA PHE A 318 21.27 -18.96 -28.24
C PHE A 318 22.54 -18.71 -27.43
N VAL A 319 23.28 -19.77 -27.12
CA VAL A 319 24.54 -19.71 -26.38
C VAL A 319 25.70 -19.57 -27.35
N GLN A 320 26.55 -18.55 -27.20
CA GLN A 320 27.68 -18.26 -28.10
C GLN A 320 29.03 -18.64 -27.47
N HIS A 321 30.06 -18.78 -28.30
CA HIS A 321 31.41 -19.15 -27.87
C HIS A 321 32.10 -18.12 -26.96
N ASP A 322 31.67 -16.87 -27.03
CA ASP A 322 32.17 -15.73 -26.23
C ASP A 322 31.42 -15.52 -24.91
N PHE A 323 30.69 -16.55 -24.45
CA PHE A 323 29.87 -16.55 -23.24
C PHE A 323 28.60 -15.69 -23.31
N THR A 324 28.30 -15.11 -24.46
CA THR A 324 27.07 -14.38 -24.69
C THR A 324 25.89 -15.35 -24.84
N VAL A 325 24.76 -15.05 -24.22
CA VAL A 325 23.49 -15.78 -24.36
C VAL A 325 22.41 -14.80 -24.81
N VAL A 326 21.78 -15.11 -25.93
CA VAL A 326 20.70 -14.27 -26.50
C VAL A 326 19.36 -14.95 -26.32
N ALA A 327 18.47 -14.33 -25.59
CA ALA A 327 17.05 -14.71 -25.50
C ALA A 327 16.25 -13.88 -26.51
N PRO A 328 15.60 -14.51 -27.52
CA PRO A 328 14.88 -13.78 -28.58
C PRO A 328 13.54 -13.19 -28.13
N GLY A 329 13.14 -13.47 -26.91
CA GLY A 329 11.92 -12.97 -26.26
C GLY A 329 12.00 -13.12 -24.75
N PRO A 330 10.91 -12.84 -24.02
CA PRO A 330 10.85 -13.04 -22.58
C PRO A 330 11.03 -14.51 -22.23
N LEU A 331 11.83 -14.78 -21.21
CA LEU A 331 11.99 -16.12 -20.64
C LEU A 331 10.83 -16.41 -19.66
N THR A 332 10.61 -17.70 -19.35
CA THR A 332 9.76 -18.04 -18.21
C THR A 332 10.33 -17.42 -16.94
N PRO A 333 9.52 -17.13 -15.93
CA PRO A 333 10.01 -16.51 -14.69
C PRO A 333 11.16 -17.30 -14.05
N THR A 334 11.07 -18.64 -14.02
CA THR A 334 12.11 -19.51 -13.47
C THR A 334 13.41 -19.41 -14.28
N ASP A 335 13.32 -19.40 -15.60
CA ASP A 335 14.49 -19.32 -16.48
C ASP A 335 15.12 -17.92 -16.45
N ASP A 336 14.31 -16.85 -16.35
CA ASP A 336 14.82 -15.48 -16.17
C ASP A 336 15.60 -15.34 -14.85
N VAL A 337 15.06 -15.91 -13.76
CA VAL A 337 15.76 -15.92 -12.45
C VAL A 337 17.08 -16.68 -12.56
N PHE A 338 17.08 -17.87 -13.15
CA PHE A 338 18.30 -18.66 -13.37
C PHE A 338 19.32 -17.92 -14.24
N MET A 339 18.88 -17.37 -15.38
CA MET A 339 19.77 -16.64 -16.29
C MET A 339 20.39 -15.41 -15.64
N ARG A 340 19.64 -14.69 -14.80
CA ARG A 340 20.14 -13.52 -14.08
C ARG A 340 21.04 -13.86 -12.90
N GLN A 341 20.95 -15.07 -12.35
CA GLN A 341 21.90 -15.56 -11.36
C GLN A 341 23.22 -15.99 -12.02
N LEU A 342 23.15 -16.66 -13.17
CA LEU A 342 24.32 -17.14 -13.92
C LEU A 342 25.06 -16.01 -14.66
N CYS A 343 24.31 -15.02 -15.15
CA CYS A 343 24.76 -14.05 -16.14
C CYS A 343 24.60 -12.60 -15.66
N VAL A 344 25.34 -11.70 -16.29
CA VAL A 344 25.07 -10.26 -16.27
C VAL A 344 24.26 -9.90 -17.51
N VAL A 345 23.25 -9.04 -17.37
CA VAL A 345 22.46 -8.51 -18.50
C VAL A 345 23.26 -7.42 -19.19
N GLU A 346 23.61 -7.59 -20.46
CA GLU A 346 24.37 -6.62 -21.26
C GLU A 346 23.47 -5.67 -22.03
N SER A 347 22.39 -6.18 -22.61
CA SER A 347 21.42 -5.33 -23.30
C SER A 347 19.98 -5.84 -23.09
N ARG A 348 19.05 -4.89 -23.15
CA ARG A 348 17.62 -5.09 -23.03
C ARG A 348 16.93 -4.55 -24.25
N GLY A 349 15.94 -5.26 -24.76
CA GLY A 349 15.17 -4.86 -25.95
C GLY A 349 14.18 -5.95 -26.33
N LEU A 350 13.89 -6.06 -27.62
CA LEU A 350 13.10 -7.17 -28.17
C LEU A 350 13.75 -8.53 -27.90
N ALA A 351 15.09 -8.55 -27.85
CA ALA A 351 15.90 -9.68 -27.39
C ALA A 351 16.76 -9.22 -26.21
N THR A 352 16.86 -10.04 -25.19
CA THR A 352 17.76 -9.79 -24.04
C THR A 352 19.08 -10.51 -24.27
N THR A 353 20.18 -9.77 -24.10
CA THR A 353 21.52 -10.33 -24.17
C THR A 353 22.11 -10.45 -22.78
N PHE A 354 22.54 -11.64 -22.44
CA PHE A 354 23.19 -12.01 -21.20
C PHE A 354 24.65 -12.41 -21.45
N ARG A 355 25.51 -12.26 -20.43
CA ARG A 355 26.87 -12.78 -20.44
C ARG A 355 27.10 -13.65 -19.23
N ILE A 356 27.48 -14.93 -19.47
CA ILE A 356 27.87 -15.87 -18.42
C ILE A 356 29.14 -15.36 -17.74
N THR A 357 29.15 -15.34 -16.40
CA THR A 357 30.25 -14.82 -15.61
C THR A 357 30.73 -15.80 -14.55
N ALA A 358 32.03 -15.73 -14.20
CA ALA A 358 32.56 -16.50 -13.07
C ALA A 358 31.87 -16.18 -11.75
N GLN A 359 31.51 -14.94 -11.55
CA GLN A 359 30.78 -14.50 -10.36
C GLN A 359 29.42 -15.19 -10.27
N GLY A 360 28.61 -15.15 -11.32
CA GLY A 360 27.28 -15.78 -11.33
C GLY A 360 27.38 -17.29 -11.13
N THR A 361 28.33 -17.96 -11.84
CA THR A 361 28.58 -19.39 -11.67
C THR A 361 28.95 -19.71 -10.22
N ASN A 362 29.87 -18.97 -9.61
CA ASN A 362 30.28 -19.19 -8.21
C ASN A 362 29.12 -18.94 -7.22
N HIS A 363 28.24 -17.97 -7.48
CA HIS A 363 27.06 -17.75 -6.65
C HIS A 363 26.08 -18.93 -6.70
N LEU A 364 25.81 -19.49 -7.89
CA LEU A 364 24.98 -20.69 -8.01
C LEU A 364 25.60 -21.91 -7.32
N LEU A 365 26.91 -22.10 -7.48
CA LEU A 365 27.64 -23.15 -6.78
C LEU A 365 27.58 -23.00 -5.27
N ALA A 366 27.68 -21.77 -4.75
CA ALA A 366 27.57 -21.46 -3.32
C ALA A 366 26.18 -21.75 -2.76
N GLN A 367 25.15 -21.60 -3.59
CA GLN A 367 23.76 -21.94 -3.25
C GLN A 367 23.48 -23.45 -3.28
N GLY A 368 24.46 -24.27 -3.61
CA GLY A 368 24.37 -25.72 -3.65
C GLY A 368 24.02 -26.32 -5.00
N THR A 369 23.90 -25.51 -6.05
CA THR A 369 23.71 -25.99 -7.42
C THR A 369 25.05 -26.54 -7.95
N THR A 370 25.10 -27.73 -8.48
CA THR A 370 26.33 -28.29 -9.05
C THR A 370 26.60 -27.78 -10.47
N ALA A 371 27.88 -27.81 -10.92
CA ALA A 371 28.22 -27.45 -12.29
C ALA A 371 27.47 -28.29 -13.34
N ALA A 372 27.23 -29.59 -13.04
CA ALA A 372 26.44 -30.47 -13.89
C ALA A 372 24.97 -29.98 -14.01
N GLN A 373 24.35 -29.59 -12.91
CA GLN A 373 22.98 -29.06 -12.93
C GLN A 373 22.88 -27.70 -13.64
N ILE A 374 23.90 -26.84 -13.51
CA ILE A 374 23.95 -25.57 -14.26
C ILE A 374 24.01 -25.86 -15.76
N LEU A 375 24.86 -26.79 -16.19
CA LEU A 375 24.98 -27.19 -17.60
C LEU A 375 23.72 -27.89 -18.11
N GLU A 376 23.10 -28.77 -17.33
CA GLU A 376 21.85 -29.44 -17.67
C GLU A 376 20.72 -28.42 -17.90
N HIS A 377 20.55 -27.46 -17.00
CA HIS A 377 19.53 -26.40 -17.15
C HIS A 377 19.83 -25.51 -18.38
N LEU A 378 21.10 -25.10 -18.57
CA LEU A 378 21.48 -24.28 -19.71
C LEU A 378 21.28 -25.07 -21.04
N THR A 379 21.56 -26.39 -21.06
CA THR A 379 21.33 -27.26 -22.22
C THR A 379 19.83 -27.39 -22.52
N SER A 380 18.98 -27.48 -21.52
CA SER A 380 17.53 -27.57 -21.71
C SER A 380 16.94 -26.31 -22.34
N LEU A 381 17.57 -25.16 -22.12
CA LEU A 381 17.15 -23.86 -22.68
C LEU A 381 17.78 -23.60 -24.06
N ALA A 382 18.94 -24.17 -24.35
CA ALA A 382 19.70 -23.83 -25.55
C ALA A 382 19.08 -24.42 -26.85
N ALA A 383 19.01 -23.60 -27.90
CA ALA A 383 18.57 -24.03 -29.24
C ALA A 383 19.52 -24.98 -29.91
N THR A 384 20.80 -25.00 -29.51
CA THR A 384 21.88 -25.81 -30.06
C THR A 384 22.77 -26.32 -28.93
N ASP A 385 23.66 -27.27 -29.24
CA ASP A 385 24.63 -27.76 -28.26
C ASP A 385 25.41 -26.59 -27.60
N ILE A 386 25.69 -26.75 -26.31
CA ILE A 386 26.47 -25.76 -25.56
C ILE A 386 27.91 -25.74 -26.10
N PRO A 387 28.47 -24.57 -26.45
CA PRO A 387 29.85 -24.47 -26.90
C PRO A 387 30.83 -25.06 -25.89
N GLN A 388 31.84 -25.80 -26.36
CA GLN A 388 32.81 -26.46 -25.52
C GLN A 388 33.53 -25.49 -24.56
N ALA A 389 33.79 -24.27 -24.99
CA ALA A 389 34.38 -23.23 -24.14
C ALA A 389 33.52 -22.92 -22.91
N VAL A 390 32.19 -22.84 -23.06
CA VAL A 390 31.25 -22.59 -21.99
C VAL A 390 31.17 -23.79 -21.05
N SER A 391 31.05 -25.00 -21.61
CA SER A 391 31.00 -26.23 -20.80
C SER A 391 32.28 -26.39 -19.97
N TYR A 392 33.46 -26.20 -20.61
CA TYR A 392 34.74 -26.27 -19.91
C TYR A 392 34.84 -25.21 -18.80
N PHE A 393 34.44 -23.95 -19.08
CA PHE A 393 34.47 -22.88 -18.12
C PHE A 393 33.65 -23.18 -16.86
N ILE A 394 32.40 -23.62 -17.01
CA ILE A 394 31.51 -23.96 -15.89
C ILE A 394 32.05 -25.16 -15.11
N THR A 395 32.55 -26.19 -15.79
CA THR A 395 33.13 -27.39 -15.17
C THR A 395 34.40 -27.05 -14.38
N ASP A 396 35.32 -26.26 -14.95
CA ASP A 396 36.56 -25.84 -14.31
C ASP A 396 36.28 -24.99 -13.02
N LEU A 397 35.30 -24.09 -13.10
CA LEU A 397 34.85 -23.35 -11.91
C LEU A 397 34.26 -24.28 -10.83
N GLY A 398 33.49 -25.29 -11.24
CA GLY A 398 32.92 -26.27 -10.32
C GLY A 398 34.00 -27.14 -9.65
N GLU A 399 35.04 -27.56 -10.37
CA GLU A 399 36.18 -28.31 -9.83
C GLU A 399 37.01 -27.49 -8.83
N ARG A 400 37.16 -26.20 -9.08
CA ARG A 400 37.88 -25.28 -8.20
C ARG A 400 37.04 -24.75 -7.05
N PHE A 401 35.71 -24.90 -7.15
CA PHE A 401 34.80 -24.38 -6.16
C PHE A 401 35.00 -25.07 -4.81
N GLY A 402 35.00 -24.26 -3.73
CA GLY A 402 35.18 -24.76 -2.37
C GLY A 402 36.63 -25.03 -1.98
N THR A 403 37.61 -24.58 -2.76
CA THR A 403 39.03 -24.55 -2.32
C THR A 403 39.24 -23.57 -1.17
N ILE A 404 38.35 -22.59 -1.06
CA ILE A 404 38.26 -21.63 0.06
C ILE A 404 37.05 -22.02 0.91
N ARG A 405 37.25 -22.20 2.23
CA ARG A 405 36.25 -22.61 3.17
C ARG A 405 36.00 -21.52 4.18
N VAL A 406 34.75 -21.18 4.39
CA VAL A 406 34.29 -20.17 5.36
C VAL A 406 33.43 -20.86 6.41
N ARG A 407 33.76 -20.73 7.70
CA ARG A 407 32.97 -21.31 8.78
C ARG A 407 32.97 -20.41 10.00
N GLU A 408 31.95 -20.56 10.83
CA GLU A 408 31.87 -19.89 12.12
C GLU A 408 32.40 -20.80 13.22
N VAL A 409 33.34 -20.29 14.02
CA VAL A 409 33.96 -21.01 15.14
C VAL A 409 33.99 -20.08 16.34
N SER A 410 33.31 -20.45 17.40
CA SER A 410 33.32 -19.70 18.69
C SER A 410 33.02 -18.20 18.54
N GLY A 411 32.04 -17.85 17.70
CA GLY A 411 31.62 -16.46 17.48
C GLY A 411 32.53 -15.64 16.55
N HIS A 412 33.46 -16.30 15.87
CA HIS A 412 34.32 -15.69 14.85
C HIS A 412 34.23 -16.47 13.54
N THR A 413 34.37 -15.75 12.44
CA THR A 413 34.44 -16.38 11.13
C THR A 413 35.89 -16.68 10.75
N VAL A 414 36.15 -17.93 10.38
CA VAL A 414 37.44 -18.42 9.92
C VAL A 414 37.36 -18.71 8.42
N VAL A 415 38.31 -18.15 7.68
CA VAL A 415 38.50 -18.41 6.24
C VAL A 415 39.73 -19.26 6.08
N LYS A 416 39.57 -20.46 5.51
CA LYS A 416 40.68 -21.39 5.17
C LYS A 416 40.83 -21.52 3.66
N ALA A 417 42.04 -21.66 3.17
CA ALA A 417 42.29 -22.02 1.78
C ALA A 417 43.31 -23.16 1.72
N SER A 418 43.11 -24.04 0.75
CA SER A 418 44.05 -25.13 0.47
C SER A 418 45.39 -24.62 -0.08
N ASP A 419 45.38 -23.47 -0.75
CA ASP A 419 46.56 -22.80 -1.29
C ASP A 419 46.89 -21.56 -0.47
N LEU A 420 48.08 -21.54 0.13
CA LEU A 420 48.59 -20.43 0.95
C LEU A 420 48.79 -19.13 0.14
N LEU A 421 49.04 -19.22 -1.18
CA LEU A 421 49.12 -18.03 -2.04
C LEU A 421 47.77 -17.35 -2.19
N VAL A 422 46.71 -18.12 -2.35
CA VAL A 422 45.35 -17.60 -2.42
C VAL A 422 44.97 -16.89 -1.12
N LEU A 423 45.33 -17.46 0.04
CA LEU A 423 45.06 -16.88 1.33
C LEU A 423 45.77 -15.55 1.52
N ARG A 424 47.04 -15.46 1.09
CA ARG A 424 47.81 -14.19 1.11
C ARG A 424 47.19 -13.17 0.17
N THR A 425 46.70 -13.59 -1.00
CA THR A 425 46.03 -12.72 -1.96
C THR A 425 44.73 -12.15 -1.36
N ILE A 426 43.91 -12.97 -0.72
CA ILE A 426 42.71 -12.56 -0.02
C ILE A 426 43.03 -11.51 1.07
N ASN A 427 44.09 -11.75 1.85
CA ASN A 427 44.49 -10.85 2.92
C ASN A 427 45.03 -9.50 2.42
N ALA A 428 45.55 -9.46 1.18
CA ALA A 428 46.08 -8.24 0.55
C ALA A 428 45.08 -7.52 -0.35
N ASP A 429 43.90 -8.12 -0.60
CA ASP A 429 42.89 -7.58 -1.51
C ASP A 429 42.20 -6.36 -0.88
N HIS A 430 42.33 -5.20 -1.53
CA HIS A 430 41.71 -3.96 -1.09
C HIS A 430 40.18 -4.02 -1.05
N ALA A 431 39.54 -4.81 -1.91
CA ALA A 431 38.09 -4.99 -1.92
C ALA A 431 37.58 -5.66 -0.64
N LEU A 432 38.44 -6.44 0.03
CA LEU A 432 38.11 -7.18 1.25
C LEU A 432 38.57 -6.50 2.55
N ASN A 433 39.17 -5.31 2.47
CA ASN A 433 39.70 -4.58 3.65
C ASN A 433 38.61 -4.31 4.72
N SER A 434 37.36 -4.09 4.29
CA SER A 434 36.21 -3.88 5.19
C SER A 434 35.89 -5.08 6.07
N LEU A 435 36.32 -6.28 5.70
CA LEU A 435 36.11 -7.50 6.48
C LEU A 435 37.05 -7.61 7.70
N GLY A 436 38.14 -6.84 7.74
CA GLY A 436 39.08 -6.86 8.85
C GLY A 436 39.72 -8.22 9.10
N LEU A 437 39.96 -8.99 8.02
CA LEU A 437 40.60 -10.31 8.07
C LEU A 437 41.99 -10.23 8.69
N ARG A 438 42.32 -11.13 9.60
CA ARG A 438 43.61 -11.21 10.27
C ARG A 438 44.14 -12.64 10.24
N PRO A 439 45.46 -12.86 9.95
CA PRO A 439 46.04 -14.19 10.03
C PRO A 439 46.00 -14.73 11.46
N VAL A 440 45.56 -15.97 11.61
CA VAL A 440 45.56 -16.70 12.90
C VAL A 440 46.49 -17.91 12.83
N SER A 441 46.61 -18.53 11.64
CA SER A 441 47.58 -19.60 11.34
C SER A 441 48.12 -19.40 9.91
N GLU A 442 49.03 -20.25 9.49
CA GLU A 442 49.56 -20.24 8.12
C GLU A 442 48.45 -20.47 7.06
N ASP A 443 47.41 -21.25 7.40
CA ASP A 443 46.34 -21.69 6.53
C ASP A 443 44.99 -21.03 6.79
N SER A 444 44.91 -20.01 7.70
CA SER A 444 43.64 -19.41 8.09
C SER A 444 43.68 -17.92 8.42
N LEU A 445 42.63 -17.21 8.01
CA LEU A 445 42.33 -15.84 8.38
C LEU A 445 41.08 -15.83 9.29
N GLN A 446 40.95 -14.84 10.16
CA GLN A 446 39.83 -14.70 11.07
C GLN A 446 39.27 -13.28 11.09
N THR A 447 37.96 -13.15 11.29
CA THR A 447 37.25 -11.89 11.51
C THR A 447 36.09 -12.07 12.48
N ALA A 448 35.60 -10.97 13.06
CA ALA A 448 34.39 -10.92 13.87
C ALA A 448 33.10 -10.76 13.04
N ILE A 449 33.22 -10.57 11.72
CA ILE A 449 32.08 -10.42 10.81
C ILE A 449 31.49 -11.81 10.55
N SER A 450 30.13 -11.91 10.45
CA SER A 450 29.43 -13.20 10.24
C SER A 450 29.85 -13.90 8.96
N ALA A 451 29.83 -15.25 8.99
CA ALA A 451 30.28 -16.09 7.91
C ALA A 451 29.56 -15.83 6.58
N GLY A 452 28.26 -15.52 6.60
CA GLY A 452 27.48 -15.19 5.40
C GLY A 452 27.97 -13.89 4.72
N ILE A 453 28.30 -12.85 5.49
CA ILE A 453 28.82 -11.59 4.94
C ILE A 453 30.22 -11.81 4.35
N VAL A 454 31.07 -12.54 5.05
CA VAL A 454 32.41 -12.87 4.58
C VAL A 454 32.37 -13.69 3.28
N LEU A 455 31.50 -14.70 3.23
CA LEU A 455 31.29 -15.52 2.03
C LEU A 455 30.87 -14.66 0.84
N ASN A 456 29.85 -13.84 0.99
CA ASN A 456 29.33 -12.99 -0.08
C ASN A 456 30.44 -12.01 -0.59
N ALA A 457 31.17 -11.40 0.30
CA ALA A 457 32.27 -10.51 -0.08
C ALA A 457 33.38 -11.24 -0.85
N LEU A 458 33.71 -12.48 -0.46
CA LEU A 458 34.66 -13.32 -1.20
C LEU A 458 34.13 -13.70 -2.60
N LEU A 459 32.84 -14.09 -2.71
CA LEU A 459 32.21 -14.40 -3.98
C LEU A 459 32.15 -13.16 -4.91
N ASP A 460 31.80 -11.99 -4.36
CA ASP A 460 31.80 -10.72 -5.09
C ASP A 460 33.20 -10.34 -5.60
N ALA A 461 34.22 -10.65 -4.81
CA ALA A 461 35.63 -10.49 -5.20
C ALA A 461 36.14 -11.65 -6.09
N LYS A 462 35.23 -12.52 -6.57
CA LYS A 462 35.49 -13.64 -7.49
C LYS A 462 36.35 -14.79 -6.91
N TYR A 463 36.39 -14.91 -5.59
CA TYR A 463 37.03 -16.06 -4.95
C TYR A 463 36.03 -17.24 -4.83
N PRO A 464 36.40 -18.50 -5.17
CA PRO A 464 35.54 -19.67 -5.16
C PRO A 464 35.37 -20.21 -3.72
N ALA A 465 34.67 -19.43 -2.87
CA ALA A 465 34.48 -19.71 -1.46
C ALA A 465 33.18 -20.50 -1.20
N GLN A 466 33.21 -21.36 -0.19
CA GLN A 466 32.06 -22.18 0.22
C GLN A 466 31.89 -22.16 1.73
N LEU A 467 30.62 -22.20 2.18
CA LEU A 467 30.27 -22.20 3.59
C LEU A 467 30.32 -23.63 4.16
N GLU A 468 30.88 -23.77 5.35
CA GLU A 468 30.88 -25.00 6.16
C GLU A 468 30.18 -24.77 7.48
N ASP A 469 29.53 -25.83 8.00
CA ASP A 469 29.07 -25.85 9.39
C ASP A 469 30.24 -26.08 10.38
N ALA A 470 29.93 -26.10 11.66
CA ALA A 470 30.92 -26.35 12.71
C ALA A 470 31.61 -27.73 12.61
N ASN A 471 30.99 -28.69 11.92
CA ASN A 471 31.50 -30.08 11.72
C ASN A 471 32.31 -30.20 10.42
N GLY A 472 32.42 -29.12 9.63
CA GLY A 472 33.09 -29.17 8.30
C GLY A 472 32.18 -29.69 7.18
N THR A 473 30.87 -29.81 7.42
CA THR A 473 29.91 -30.19 6.37
C THR A 473 29.58 -28.96 5.54
N ILE A 474 29.59 -29.12 4.22
CA ILE A 474 29.24 -28.05 3.27
C ILE A 474 27.75 -27.70 3.46
N ILE A 475 27.45 -26.47 3.66
CA ILE A 475 26.09 -25.91 3.69
C ILE A 475 25.89 -24.93 2.56
N ALA A 476 24.70 -24.97 1.96
CA ALA A 476 24.31 -23.97 0.97
C ALA A 476 24.34 -22.58 1.59
N ALA A 477 24.94 -21.63 0.87
CA ALA A 477 24.93 -20.25 1.31
C ALA A 477 23.49 -19.76 1.38
N PRO A 478 23.05 -19.16 2.51
CA PRO A 478 21.77 -18.48 2.53
C PRO A 478 21.83 -17.36 1.49
N VAL A 479 20.79 -17.28 0.65
CA VAL A 479 20.65 -16.16 -0.28
C VAL A 479 20.52 -14.90 0.57
N HIS A 480 21.60 -14.14 0.68
CA HIS A 480 21.62 -12.92 1.50
C HIS A 480 20.98 -11.81 0.69
N ARG A 481 19.65 -11.73 0.74
CA ARG A 481 18.90 -10.64 0.14
C ARG A 481 18.95 -9.45 1.08
N ARG A 482 19.30 -8.30 0.54
CA ARG A 482 19.20 -7.02 1.25
C ARG A 482 17.74 -6.52 1.21
N SER A 483 16.80 -7.44 1.45
CA SER A 483 15.39 -7.12 1.59
C SER A 483 15.03 -6.88 3.06
N ILE A 484 14.05 -6.05 3.27
CA ILE A 484 13.44 -5.86 4.59
C ILE A 484 12.17 -6.69 4.69
N GLU A 485 12.00 -7.34 5.81
CA GLU A 485 10.69 -7.86 6.21
C GLU A 485 9.73 -6.67 6.29
N LEU A 486 8.63 -6.75 5.56
CA LEU A 486 7.56 -5.77 5.71
C LEU A 486 7.09 -5.86 7.16
N GLN A 487 7.56 -4.93 7.97
CA GLN A 487 6.87 -4.73 9.24
C GLN A 487 5.40 -4.50 8.91
N PRO A 488 4.47 -5.21 9.57
CA PRO A 488 3.06 -4.91 9.41
C PRO A 488 2.93 -3.39 9.54
N GLU A 489 2.32 -2.77 8.55
CA GLU A 489 2.11 -1.31 8.60
C GLU A 489 1.64 -0.98 10.01
N PRO A 490 2.25 0.01 10.69
CA PRO A 490 1.79 0.38 12.01
C PRO A 490 0.29 0.55 11.90
N VAL A 491 -0.45 -0.22 12.71
CA VAL A 491 -1.92 -0.25 12.68
C VAL A 491 -2.40 1.18 12.49
N SER A 492 -3.06 1.46 11.37
CA SER A 492 -3.50 2.81 11.03
C SER A 492 -4.11 3.44 12.29
N PRO A 493 -3.82 4.70 12.63
CA PRO A 493 -4.41 5.36 13.79
C PRO A 493 -5.93 5.20 13.86
N HIS A 494 -6.57 5.06 12.69
CA HIS A 494 -8.01 4.86 12.55
C HIS A 494 -8.43 3.42 12.90
N VAL A 495 -7.66 2.41 12.47
CA VAL A 495 -7.88 1.01 12.88
C VAL A 495 -7.61 0.83 14.36
N ALA A 496 -6.56 1.46 14.89
CA ALA A 496 -6.27 1.46 16.33
C ALA A 496 -7.40 2.13 17.14
N LEU A 497 -8.02 3.20 16.58
CA LEU A 497 -9.20 3.81 17.17
C LEU A 497 -10.38 2.82 17.21
N VAL A 498 -10.68 2.16 16.09
CA VAL A 498 -11.78 1.18 16.02
C VAL A 498 -11.57 0.04 17.03
N GLN A 499 -10.36 -0.51 17.11
CA GLN A 499 -10.03 -1.55 18.10
C GLN A 499 -10.25 -1.04 19.53
N ARG A 500 -9.86 0.21 19.83
CA ARG A 500 -10.07 0.82 21.16
C ARG A 500 -11.56 1.00 21.47
N LEU A 501 -12.34 1.47 20.50
CA LEU A 501 -13.79 1.63 20.65
C LEU A 501 -14.50 0.28 20.86
N ARG A 502 -14.07 -0.78 20.18
CA ARG A 502 -14.61 -2.14 20.34
C ARG A 502 -14.14 -2.79 21.64
N GLY A 503 -12.87 -2.61 22.02
CA GLY A 503 -12.32 -3.10 23.29
C GLY A 503 -12.99 -2.46 24.51
N SER A 504 -13.37 -1.17 24.41
CA SER A 504 -14.20 -0.53 25.42
C SER A 504 -15.60 -1.18 25.55
N ARG A 505 -16.10 -1.80 24.48
CA ARG A 505 -17.37 -2.54 24.46
C ARG A 505 -17.27 -3.93 25.14
N GLU A 506 -16.15 -4.66 25.01
CA GLU A 506 -15.96 -5.95 25.68
C GLU A 506 -15.78 -5.78 27.20
N ALA A 507 -15.13 -4.69 27.64
CA ALA A 507 -15.12 -4.32 29.05
C ALA A 507 -16.51 -3.90 29.57
N ALA A 508 -17.41 -3.46 28.67
CA ALA A 508 -18.75 -2.96 28.97
C ALA A 508 -19.87 -4.03 28.90
N THR A 509 -19.56 -5.32 28.77
CA THR A 509 -20.57 -6.40 28.98
C THR A 509 -21.03 -6.48 30.44
N THR A 510 -20.41 -5.71 31.34
CA THR A 510 -20.87 -5.50 32.72
C THR A 510 -21.64 -4.19 32.89
N ASP A 511 -21.79 -3.32 31.84
CA ASP A 511 -22.15 -1.92 32.05
C ASP A 511 -23.03 -1.28 30.98
N ASP A 512 -24.25 -1.76 30.78
CA ASP A 512 -25.36 -0.90 30.37
C ASP A 512 -25.46 0.33 31.31
N ALA A 513 -25.05 0.16 32.57
CA ALA A 513 -25.00 1.22 33.57
C ALA A 513 -23.98 2.33 33.25
N THR A 514 -22.77 1.99 32.75
CA THR A 514 -21.77 3.02 32.37
C THR A 514 -22.19 3.79 31.12
N TRP A 515 -22.78 3.08 30.15
CA TRP A 515 -23.36 3.71 28.96
C TRP A 515 -24.50 4.65 29.33
N ILE A 516 -25.44 4.22 30.18
CA ILE A 516 -26.52 5.02 30.70
C ILE A 516 -25.99 6.23 31.49
N ALA A 517 -25.00 6.03 32.35
CA ALA A 517 -24.38 7.12 33.12
C ALA A 517 -23.77 8.17 32.21
N ARG A 518 -23.09 7.78 31.12
CA ARG A 518 -22.51 8.71 30.14
C ARG A 518 -23.58 9.47 29.36
N GLN A 519 -24.67 8.79 28.95
CA GLN A 519 -25.82 9.44 28.33
C GLN A 519 -26.44 10.50 29.24
N LEU A 520 -26.59 10.21 30.52
CA LEU A 520 -27.12 11.13 31.51
C LEU A 520 -26.21 12.34 31.73
N ASP A 521 -24.89 12.12 31.76
CA ASP A 521 -23.90 13.19 31.92
C ASP A 521 -23.90 14.16 30.73
N VAL A 522 -23.94 13.61 29.49
CA VAL A 522 -24.09 14.42 28.28
C VAL A 522 -25.39 15.20 28.29
N ALA A 523 -26.50 14.57 28.65
CA ALA A 523 -27.81 15.24 28.70
C ALA A 523 -27.89 16.34 29.74
N VAL A 524 -27.22 16.19 30.89
CA VAL A 524 -27.08 17.26 31.90
C VAL A 524 -26.31 18.46 31.34
N ARG A 525 -25.21 18.20 30.66
CA ARG A 525 -24.37 19.26 30.06
C ARG A 525 -25.13 20.06 29.00
N GLU A 526 -25.93 19.37 28.18
CA GLU A 526 -26.65 19.95 27.06
C GLU A 526 -28.06 20.39 27.40
N LYS A 527 -28.51 20.13 28.63
CA LYS A 527 -29.86 20.44 29.11
C LYS A 527 -30.96 19.84 28.23
N SER A 528 -30.72 18.67 27.66
CA SER A 528 -31.64 18.00 26.77
C SER A 528 -32.70 17.22 27.54
N ILE A 529 -33.95 17.24 27.04
CA ILE A 529 -35.06 16.46 27.63
C ILE A 529 -34.86 14.98 27.24
N LEU A 530 -35.06 14.09 28.22
CA LEU A 530 -34.93 12.64 28.04
C LEU A 530 -36.21 11.92 28.46
N ILE A 531 -36.46 10.79 27.81
CA ILE A 531 -37.39 9.77 28.32
C ILE A 531 -36.53 8.66 28.92
N VAL A 532 -36.67 8.45 30.22
CA VAL A 532 -35.95 7.41 30.95
C VAL A 532 -36.91 6.32 31.38
N THR A 533 -36.55 5.08 31.14
CA THR A 533 -37.25 3.90 31.67
C THR A 533 -36.57 3.50 32.98
N VAL A 534 -37.35 3.48 34.07
CA VAL A 534 -36.84 3.18 35.40
C VAL A 534 -37.49 1.88 35.89
N SER A 535 -36.68 0.94 36.32
CA SER A 535 -37.15 -0.29 36.97
C SER A 535 -37.56 0.02 38.40
N MET A 536 -38.84 -0.22 38.70
CA MET A 536 -39.45 -0.03 40.02
C MET A 536 -39.96 -1.37 40.54
N PRO A 537 -40.21 -1.51 41.87
CA PRO A 537 -40.77 -2.74 42.43
C PRO A 537 -42.09 -3.21 41.80
N ASP A 538 -42.86 -2.25 41.25
CA ASP A 538 -44.18 -2.46 40.61
C ASP A 538 -44.09 -2.68 39.09
N GLY A 539 -42.89 -2.72 38.50
CA GLY A 539 -42.65 -2.79 37.06
C GLY A 539 -41.88 -1.59 36.52
N GLU A 540 -41.67 -1.59 35.20
CA GLU A 540 -40.96 -0.49 34.53
C GLU A 540 -41.89 0.71 34.32
N ARG A 541 -41.36 1.94 34.55
CA ARG A 541 -42.07 3.21 34.29
C ARG A 541 -41.22 4.15 33.47
N GLU A 542 -41.85 4.84 32.52
CA GLU A 542 -41.22 5.87 31.72
C GLU A 542 -41.47 7.27 32.33
N PHE A 543 -40.43 8.11 32.38
CA PHE A 543 -40.49 9.48 32.84
C PHE A 543 -39.87 10.39 31.75
N THR A 544 -40.60 11.47 31.42
CA THR A 544 -40.04 12.55 30.59
C THR A 544 -39.37 13.56 31.51
N ILE A 545 -38.04 13.62 31.46
CA ILE A 545 -37.26 14.36 32.44
C ILE A 545 -36.37 15.41 31.78
N GLU A 546 -36.19 16.53 32.50
CA GLU A 546 -35.13 17.50 32.23
C GLU A 546 -34.03 17.29 33.27
N PRO A 547 -32.85 16.78 32.85
CA PRO A 547 -31.74 16.52 33.77
C PRO A 547 -31.12 17.82 34.24
N LYS A 548 -30.91 17.95 35.56
CA LYS A 548 -30.29 19.14 36.21
C LYS A 548 -28.91 18.87 36.77
N GLY A 549 -28.58 17.62 37.05
CA GLY A 549 -27.27 17.21 37.55
C GLY A 549 -27.14 15.71 37.71
N PHE A 550 -25.94 15.21 37.50
CA PHE A 550 -25.59 13.80 37.68
C PHE A 550 -24.36 13.71 38.57
N SER A 551 -24.49 13.06 39.74
CA SER A 551 -23.39 12.87 40.67
C SER A 551 -23.61 11.66 41.55
N ASN A 552 -22.52 10.95 41.91
CA ASN A 552 -22.54 9.77 42.77
C ASN A 552 -23.58 8.72 42.37
N GLY A 553 -23.72 8.48 41.03
CA GLY A 553 -24.67 7.50 40.48
C GLY A 553 -26.15 7.91 40.65
N ARG A 554 -26.46 9.18 40.93
CA ARG A 554 -27.83 9.69 41.06
C ARG A 554 -28.07 10.85 40.08
N LEU A 555 -29.19 10.76 39.37
CA LEU A 555 -29.66 11.76 38.43
C LEU A 555 -30.68 12.65 39.13
N ARG A 556 -30.37 13.95 39.27
CA ARG A 556 -31.33 14.97 39.70
C ARG A 556 -31.98 15.56 38.45
N CYS A 557 -33.30 15.51 38.38
CA CYS A 557 -34.06 15.90 37.19
C CYS A 557 -35.41 16.49 37.55
N LEU A 558 -35.98 17.28 36.65
CA LEU A 558 -37.36 17.76 36.70
C LEU A 558 -38.21 16.82 35.81
N ASP A 559 -39.20 16.17 36.39
CA ASP A 559 -40.21 15.42 35.66
C ASP A 559 -41.16 16.43 34.98
N ARG A 560 -41.12 16.45 33.64
CA ARG A 560 -41.89 17.42 32.83
C ARG A 560 -43.39 17.10 32.76
N THR A 561 -43.76 15.87 33.13
CA THR A 561 -45.17 15.46 33.15
C THR A 561 -45.88 15.90 34.43
N THR A 562 -45.14 15.85 35.55
CA THR A 562 -45.70 16.15 36.87
C THR A 562 -45.18 17.48 37.47
N GLU A 563 -44.22 18.13 36.83
CA GLU A 563 -43.48 19.32 37.27
C GLU A 563 -42.83 19.16 38.66
N VAL A 564 -42.45 17.93 39.03
CA VAL A 564 -41.81 17.61 40.31
C VAL A 564 -40.34 17.30 40.11
N GLU A 565 -39.48 17.87 40.97
CA GLU A 565 -38.06 17.45 41.01
C GLU A 565 -37.94 16.06 41.59
N ARG A 566 -37.20 15.19 40.87
CA ARG A 566 -36.92 13.82 41.27
C ARG A 566 -35.43 13.56 41.34
N THR A 567 -35.05 12.60 42.17
CA THR A 567 -33.70 12.06 42.19
C THR A 567 -33.79 10.55 41.89
N LEU A 568 -33.28 10.15 40.74
CA LEU A 568 -33.33 8.75 40.26
C LEU A 568 -31.96 8.11 40.40
N PRO A 569 -31.86 6.91 40.99
CA PRO A 569 -30.60 6.13 40.97
C PRO A 569 -30.32 5.66 39.55
N ALA A 570 -29.12 5.88 39.03
CA ALA A 570 -28.74 5.44 37.70
C ALA A 570 -28.81 3.92 37.52
N SER A 571 -28.56 3.18 38.60
CA SER A 571 -28.65 1.70 38.61
C SER A 571 -30.07 1.15 38.36
N HIS A 572 -31.10 1.97 38.49
CA HIS A 572 -32.49 1.58 38.23
C HIS A 572 -32.97 2.08 36.86
N ILE A 573 -32.17 2.85 36.12
CA ILE A 573 -32.50 3.31 34.78
C ILE A 573 -32.09 2.18 33.80
N THR A 574 -33.07 1.57 33.15
CA THR A 574 -32.88 0.45 32.21
C THR A 574 -32.75 0.91 30.76
N ALA A 575 -33.32 2.07 30.41
CA ALA A 575 -33.20 2.65 29.08
C ALA A 575 -33.27 4.17 29.13
N VAL A 576 -32.57 4.83 28.19
CA VAL A 576 -32.59 6.28 27.98
C VAL A 576 -32.87 6.54 26.51
N ARG A 577 -33.88 7.36 26.24
CA ARG A 577 -34.24 7.81 24.89
C ARG A 577 -34.32 9.34 24.88
N PRO A 578 -34.08 9.98 23.75
CA PRO A 578 -34.37 11.39 23.58
C PRO A 578 -35.87 11.67 23.79
N GLY A 579 -36.21 12.77 24.48
CA GLY A 579 -37.58 13.18 24.71
C GLY A 579 -38.10 14.17 23.68
#